data_98e6187cc951d1b7e96edaa62c560f84
#
_entry.id   98e6187cc951d1b7e96edaa62c560f84
#
_cell.length_a   1.000
_cell.length_b   1.000
_cell.length_c   1.000
_cell.angle_alpha   90.00
_cell.angle_beta   90.00
_cell.angle_gamma   90.00
#
_symmetry.space_group_name_H-M   'P 1'
#
loop_
_entity.id
_entity.type
_entity.pdbx_description
1 polymer ?
#
loop_
_entity_poly.entity_id
_entity_poly.type
_entity_poly.pdbx_seq_one_letter_code
_entity_poly.pdbx_strand_id
1 'polypeptide(L)'
;MKGRRWLFFTVGAVSALFLLIILTLVFIPDHVLQGIAERTLEREGYSLRVRQFGKVFPLGIKAVDLEIAGESGVLLKAKEATVRIGLLPLITGKLLFTCRAVIGDGRIRVDYSPRNQDIGIESIGVRLEDIPFFQTVADARVKGDLRLNGSFTGKGTPARGELRLEVRGANVSGVKIGDMPLPDADYSLIQGMFREKGGVVMLESFTFQGEGLYVRLKGDFPQTTPLGNAPLNLSMELMPKPEFLEKQKFVFLLLNKYLTTPGHYDIPVRGTLAKPLLQ
;
A
#
# COMPACT_ATOMS: atom_id res chain seq x y z
N MET A 1 8.06 2.32 55.15
CA MET A 1 6.73 2.87 54.82
C MET A 1 6.75 4.00 53.74
N LYS A 2 7.88 4.64 53.44
CA LYS A 2 8.00 5.72 52.41
C LYS A 2 7.79 5.26 50.98
N GLY A 3 8.23 4.06 50.57
CA GLY A 3 8.13 3.56 49.19
C GLY A 3 6.69 3.31 48.72
N ARG A 4 5.82 2.87 49.64
CA ARG A 4 4.40 2.57 49.29
C ARG A 4 3.58 3.82 49.00
N ARG A 5 3.87 4.96 49.66
CA ARG A 5 3.24 6.25 49.38
C ARG A 5 3.68 6.80 48.03
N TRP A 6 4.94 6.65 47.67
CA TRP A 6 5.46 7.08 46.35
C TRP A 6 4.82 6.32 45.19
N LEU A 7 4.59 5.02 45.38
CA LEU A 7 3.94 4.14 44.39
C LEU A 7 2.48 4.55 44.16
N PHE A 8 1.75 4.96 45.22
CA PHE A 8 0.39 5.49 45.09
C PHE A 8 0.35 6.86 44.36
N PHE A 9 1.32 7.74 44.60
CA PHE A 9 1.43 9.01 43.91
C PHE A 9 1.77 8.83 42.43
N THR A 10 2.68 7.95 42.07
CA THR A 10 3.00 7.68 40.65
C THR A 10 1.85 7.01 39.91
N VAL A 11 1.18 6.03 40.49
CA VAL A 11 -0.01 5.41 39.93
C VAL A 11 -1.13 6.43 39.78
N GLY A 12 -1.37 7.28 40.77
CA GLY A 12 -2.36 8.34 40.73
C GLY A 12 -2.08 9.38 39.61
N ALA A 13 -0.82 9.81 39.47
CA ALA A 13 -0.40 10.74 38.45
C ALA A 13 -0.53 10.15 37.03
N VAL A 14 -0.14 8.89 36.82
CA VAL A 14 -0.30 8.18 35.56
C VAL A 14 -1.79 8.01 35.22
N SER A 15 -2.63 7.64 36.20
CA SER A 15 -4.07 7.50 36.00
C SER A 15 -4.74 8.85 35.66
N ALA A 16 -4.32 9.92 36.34
CA ALA A 16 -4.84 11.27 36.06
C ALA A 16 -4.43 11.76 34.67
N LEU A 17 -3.18 11.54 34.25
CA LEU A 17 -2.71 11.85 32.91
C LEU A 17 -3.47 11.06 31.85
N PHE A 18 -3.71 9.78 32.09
CA PHE A 18 -4.48 8.91 31.20
C PHE A 18 -5.93 9.36 31.07
N LEU A 19 -6.54 9.70 32.19
CA LEU A 19 -7.91 10.27 32.22
C LEU A 19 -7.98 11.59 31.45
N LEU A 20 -6.98 12.46 31.61
CA LEU A 20 -6.89 13.73 30.91
C LEU A 20 -6.78 13.54 29.38
N ILE A 21 -5.98 12.58 28.92
CA ILE A 21 -5.87 12.24 27.50
C ILE A 21 -7.21 11.73 26.95
N ILE A 22 -7.87 10.82 27.67
CA ILE A 22 -9.21 10.33 27.28
C ILE A 22 -10.22 11.48 27.21
N LEU A 23 -10.28 12.31 28.25
CA LEU A 23 -11.16 13.47 28.29
C LEU A 23 -10.90 14.44 27.12
N THR A 24 -9.64 14.77 26.85
CA THR A 24 -9.27 15.64 25.74
C THR A 24 -9.78 15.05 24.41
N LEU A 25 -9.58 13.77 24.17
CA LEU A 25 -10.04 13.10 22.95
C LEU A 25 -11.59 13.07 22.85
N VAL A 26 -12.28 12.89 23.97
CA VAL A 26 -13.76 12.92 24.04
C VAL A 26 -14.30 14.31 23.74
N PHE A 27 -13.64 15.37 24.19
CA PHE A 27 -14.10 16.74 24.01
C PHE A 27 -13.72 17.38 22.66
N ILE A 28 -12.73 16.83 21.92
CA ILE A 28 -12.43 17.31 20.56
C ILE A 28 -13.64 16.96 19.65
N PRO A 29 -14.26 17.91 18.96
CA PRO A 29 -15.37 17.61 18.05
C PRO A 29 -14.93 16.72 16.88
N ASP A 30 -15.79 15.81 16.42
CA ASP A 30 -15.47 14.86 15.35
C ASP A 30 -15.06 15.54 14.04
N HIS A 31 -15.68 16.67 13.69
CA HIS A 31 -15.35 17.46 12.52
C HIS A 31 -13.91 18.03 12.54
N VAL A 32 -13.37 18.32 13.72
CA VAL A 32 -11.98 18.79 13.86
C VAL A 32 -10.99 17.66 13.54
N LEU A 33 -11.26 16.45 14.05
CA LEU A 33 -10.45 15.27 13.77
C LEU A 33 -10.51 14.88 12.28
N GLN A 34 -11.71 14.95 11.69
CA GLN A 34 -11.91 14.74 10.26
C GLN A 34 -11.12 15.76 9.44
N GLY A 35 -11.21 17.05 9.75
CA GLY A 35 -10.47 18.11 9.06
C GLY A 35 -8.94 17.98 9.18
N ILE A 36 -8.43 17.41 10.28
CA ILE A 36 -7.00 17.09 10.40
C ILE A 36 -6.61 15.98 9.42
N ALA A 37 -7.42 14.92 9.34
CA ALA A 37 -7.16 13.80 8.42
C ALA A 37 -7.23 14.26 6.96
N GLU A 38 -8.23 15.06 6.59
CA GLU A 38 -8.38 15.62 5.24
C GLU A 38 -7.17 16.48 4.87
N ARG A 39 -6.79 17.47 5.69
CA ARG A 39 -5.63 18.35 5.43
C ARG A 39 -4.30 17.59 5.36
N THR A 40 -4.17 16.50 6.11
CA THR A 40 -2.95 15.68 6.08
C THR A 40 -2.82 14.97 4.73
N LEU A 41 -3.93 14.42 4.22
CA LEU A 41 -3.95 13.78 2.90
C LEU A 41 -3.83 14.78 1.76
N GLU A 42 -4.46 15.96 1.87
CA GLU A 42 -4.35 17.04 0.88
C GLU A 42 -2.90 17.52 0.69
N ARG A 43 -2.12 17.59 1.76
CA ARG A 43 -0.68 17.93 1.67
C ARG A 43 0.13 16.93 0.85
N GLU A 44 -0.30 15.67 0.84
CA GLU A 44 0.31 14.60 0.04
C GLU A 44 -0.31 14.48 -1.36
N GLY A 45 -1.22 15.38 -1.74
CA GLY A 45 -1.88 15.39 -3.05
C GLY A 45 -3.09 14.46 -3.17
N TYR A 46 -3.66 14.02 -2.04
CA TYR A 46 -4.83 13.15 -2.02
C TYR A 46 -6.03 13.84 -1.39
N SER A 47 -7.24 13.57 -1.89
CA SER A 47 -8.49 13.99 -1.27
C SER A 47 -9.15 12.85 -0.51
N LEU A 48 -9.71 13.15 0.65
CA LEU A 48 -10.44 12.22 1.50
C LEU A 48 -11.92 12.55 1.47
N ARG A 49 -12.77 11.57 1.18
CA ARG A 49 -14.22 11.64 1.34
C ARG A 49 -14.66 10.57 2.31
N VAL A 50 -15.48 10.96 3.30
CA VAL A 50 -15.99 10.07 4.33
C VAL A 50 -17.47 10.35 4.54
N ARG A 51 -18.31 9.31 4.54
CA ARG A 51 -19.74 9.47 4.81
C ARG A 51 -20.03 9.72 6.28
N GLN A 52 -19.38 8.97 7.17
CA GLN A 52 -19.51 9.12 8.61
C GLN A 52 -18.13 9.04 9.26
N PHE A 53 -17.87 9.98 10.13
CA PHE A 53 -16.65 10.05 10.92
C PHE A 53 -17.02 10.17 12.40
N GLY A 54 -16.34 9.43 13.26
CA GLY A 54 -16.63 9.45 14.68
C GLY A 54 -15.54 8.82 15.52
N LYS A 55 -15.70 8.92 16.83
CA LYS A 55 -14.76 8.34 17.80
C LYS A 55 -15.14 6.91 18.12
N VAL A 56 -14.11 6.12 18.46
CA VAL A 56 -14.26 4.76 18.98
C VAL A 56 -13.53 4.66 20.31
N PHE A 57 -14.27 4.20 21.34
CA PHE A 57 -13.71 3.98 22.67
C PHE A 57 -12.66 2.84 22.63
N PRO A 58 -11.57 2.91 23.42
CA PRO A 58 -11.23 4.00 24.34
C PRO A 58 -10.45 5.14 23.68
N LEU A 59 -9.58 4.90 22.72
CA LEU A 59 -8.71 5.90 22.06
C LEU A 59 -8.63 5.60 20.57
N GLY A 60 -9.66 5.94 19.82
CA GLY A 60 -9.69 5.70 18.39
C GLY A 60 -10.67 6.57 17.64
N ILE A 61 -10.55 6.51 16.33
CA ILE A 61 -11.44 7.11 15.35
C ILE A 61 -11.88 6.07 14.35
N LYS A 62 -13.08 6.24 13.83
CA LYS A 62 -13.69 5.38 12.81
C LYS A 62 -14.23 6.23 11.69
N ALA A 63 -13.96 5.81 10.47
CA ALA A 63 -14.55 6.34 9.26
C ALA A 63 -15.36 5.24 8.57
N VAL A 64 -16.53 5.57 8.05
CA VAL A 64 -17.41 4.67 7.31
C VAL A 64 -17.60 5.21 5.91
N ASP A 65 -17.54 4.32 4.92
CA ASP A 65 -17.55 4.62 3.48
C ASP A 65 -16.52 5.68 3.13
N LEU A 66 -15.27 5.29 3.30
CA LEU A 66 -14.10 6.13 3.03
C LEU A 66 -13.65 5.95 1.59
N GLU A 67 -13.42 7.06 0.90
CA GLU A 67 -12.80 7.11 -0.41
C GLU A 67 -11.56 8.00 -0.37
N ILE A 68 -10.46 7.50 -0.92
CA ILE A 68 -9.23 8.27 -1.16
C ILE A 68 -9.09 8.43 -2.66
N ALA A 69 -8.99 9.67 -3.12
CA ALA A 69 -8.79 9.98 -4.53
C ALA A 69 -7.53 10.84 -4.72
N GLY A 70 -6.82 10.59 -5.82
CA GLY A 70 -5.72 11.40 -6.32
C GLY A 70 -6.14 12.20 -7.56
N GLU A 71 -5.15 12.74 -8.29
CA GLU A 71 -5.40 13.51 -9.53
C GLU A 71 -6.14 12.68 -10.60
N SER A 72 -5.83 11.39 -10.71
CA SER A 72 -6.44 10.48 -11.70
C SER A 72 -7.83 9.97 -11.32
N GLY A 73 -8.30 10.23 -10.11
CA GLY A 73 -9.59 9.74 -9.60
C GLY A 73 -9.48 8.91 -8.34
N VAL A 74 -10.47 8.04 -8.08
CA VAL A 74 -10.54 7.24 -6.86
C VAL A 74 -9.49 6.12 -6.87
N LEU A 75 -8.64 6.09 -5.85
CA LEU A 75 -7.57 5.11 -5.70
C LEU A 75 -7.93 3.99 -4.73
N LEU A 76 -8.67 4.31 -3.68
CA LEU A 76 -9.02 3.36 -2.63
C LEU A 76 -10.44 3.62 -2.13
N LYS A 77 -11.19 2.54 -1.93
CA LYS A 77 -12.48 2.55 -1.24
C LYS A 77 -12.44 1.58 -0.07
N ALA A 78 -12.89 2.03 1.09
CA ALA A 78 -13.03 1.17 2.25
C ALA A 78 -14.42 1.33 2.87
N LYS A 79 -15.09 0.21 3.16
CA LYS A 79 -16.37 0.18 3.86
C LYS A 79 -16.24 0.78 5.27
N GLU A 80 -15.11 0.50 5.90
CA GLU A 80 -14.79 0.95 7.24
C GLU A 80 -13.28 1.11 7.38
N ALA A 81 -12.85 2.18 8.04
CA ALA A 81 -11.47 2.35 8.51
C ALA A 81 -11.48 2.75 9.98
N THR A 82 -10.63 2.13 10.79
CA THR A 82 -10.52 2.43 12.22
C THR A 82 -9.06 2.64 12.56
N VAL A 83 -8.75 3.74 13.23
CA VAL A 83 -7.42 4.00 13.79
C VAL A 83 -7.53 4.01 15.31
N ARG A 84 -6.70 3.22 15.99
CA ARG A 84 -6.67 3.11 17.45
C ARG A 84 -5.27 3.29 18.00
N ILE A 85 -5.19 3.89 19.17
CA ILE A 85 -3.96 3.94 19.97
C ILE A 85 -3.94 2.73 20.91
N GLY A 86 -2.83 1.99 20.90
CA GLY A 86 -2.63 0.83 21.78
C GLY A 86 -2.51 1.25 23.24
N LEU A 87 -3.44 0.81 24.10
CA LEU A 87 -3.45 1.18 25.52
C LEU A 87 -2.27 0.56 26.30
N LEU A 88 -2.00 -0.73 26.10
CA LEU A 88 -0.90 -1.42 26.78
C LEU A 88 0.48 -0.81 26.43
N PRO A 89 0.80 -0.55 25.16
CA PRO A 89 2.00 0.21 24.81
C PRO A 89 2.03 1.60 25.44
N LEU A 90 0.91 2.30 25.50
CA LEU A 90 0.82 3.65 26.06
C LEU A 90 1.19 3.68 27.54
N ILE A 91 0.71 2.70 28.34
CA ILE A 91 1.06 2.56 29.77
C ILE A 91 2.58 2.37 29.96
N THR A 92 3.25 1.72 29.01
CA THR A 92 4.72 1.52 29.04
C THR A 92 5.49 2.67 28.38
N GLY A 93 4.83 3.80 28.08
CA GLY A 93 5.44 4.98 27.43
C GLY A 93 5.75 4.78 25.94
N LYS A 94 5.12 3.79 25.30
CA LYS A 94 5.25 3.55 23.85
C LYS A 94 3.97 3.95 23.16
N LEU A 95 4.09 4.70 22.08
CA LEU A 95 2.96 5.05 21.22
C LEU A 95 2.89 4.04 20.07
N LEU A 96 1.74 3.36 19.93
CA LEU A 96 1.46 2.45 18.84
C LEU A 96 0.09 2.79 18.24
N PHE A 97 0.06 3.09 16.96
CA PHE A 97 -1.17 3.27 16.20
C PHE A 97 -1.46 1.99 15.42
N THR A 98 -2.69 1.51 15.51
CA THR A 98 -3.19 0.41 14.68
C THR A 98 -4.30 0.94 13.81
N CYS A 99 -4.07 0.94 12.50
CA CYS A 99 -5.09 1.21 11.48
C CYS A 99 -5.63 -0.11 10.94
N ARG A 100 -6.95 -0.23 10.82
CA ARG A 100 -7.63 -1.36 10.17
C ARG A 100 -8.61 -0.82 9.15
N ALA A 101 -8.53 -1.30 7.92
CA ALA A 101 -9.45 -0.95 6.85
C ALA A 101 -10.12 -2.20 6.29
N VAL A 102 -11.41 -2.12 6.00
CA VAL A 102 -12.21 -3.17 5.36
C VAL A 102 -12.42 -2.78 3.91
N ILE A 103 -11.83 -3.55 2.99
CA ILE A 103 -11.90 -3.35 1.55
C ILE A 103 -12.59 -4.56 0.94
N GLY A 104 -13.73 -4.35 0.29
CA GLY A 104 -14.57 -5.47 -0.13
C GLY A 104 -14.98 -6.34 1.05
N ASP A 105 -14.55 -7.61 1.04
CA ASP A 105 -14.72 -8.56 2.13
C ASP A 105 -13.41 -8.81 2.90
N GLY A 106 -12.31 -8.23 2.43
CA GLY A 106 -11.00 -8.35 3.04
C GLY A 106 -10.67 -7.23 4.03
N ARG A 107 -9.51 -7.37 4.66
CA ARG A 107 -9.01 -6.43 5.67
C ARG A 107 -7.54 -6.14 5.45
N ILE A 108 -7.18 -4.88 5.67
CA ILE A 108 -5.80 -4.45 5.77
C ILE A 108 -5.57 -3.94 7.19
N ARG A 109 -4.45 -4.31 7.77
CA ARG A 109 -3.96 -3.82 9.05
C ARG A 109 -2.62 -3.14 8.85
N VAL A 110 -2.48 -1.96 9.44
CA VAL A 110 -1.21 -1.22 9.51
C VAL A 110 -0.95 -0.86 10.96
N ASP A 111 0.18 -1.28 11.48
CA ASP A 111 0.68 -0.89 12.80
C ASP A 111 1.82 0.12 12.63
N TYR A 112 1.75 1.25 13.32
CA TYR A 112 2.75 2.31 13.24
C TYR A 112 3.23 2.74 14.61
N SER A 113 4.56 2.74 14.82
CA SER A 113 5.23 3.22 16.02
C SER A 113 6.05 4.49 15.74
N PRO A 114 5.58 5.69 16.13
CA PRO A 114 6.26 6.94 15.81
C PRO A 114 7.66 7.07 16.42
N ARG A 115 7.90 6.44 17.57
CA ARG A 115 9.19 6.53 18.27
C ARG A 115 10.34 5.92 17.46
N ASN A 116 10.07 4.81 16.81
CA ASN A 116 11.06 4.09 16.00
C ASN A 116 10.79 4.25 14.51
N GLN A 117 9.65 4.88 14.14
CA GLN A 117 9.14 4.93 12.76
C GLN A 117 8.94 3.54 12.15
N ASP A 118 8.60 2.55 13.01
CA ASP A 118 8.32 1.20 12.55
C ASP A 118 6.91 1.14 11.98
N ILE A 119 6.78 0.49 10.82
CA ILE A 119 5.51 0.23 10.15
C ILE A 119 5.39 -1.28 9.92
N GLY A 120 4.29 -1.88 10.36
CA GLY A 120 3.90 -3.24 9.98
C GLY A 120 2.67 -3.19 9.10
N ILE A 121 2.63 -3.98 8.03
CA ILE A 121 1.50 -4.05 7.09
C ILE A 121 1.10 -5.50 6.89
N GLU A 122 -0.18 -5.80 7.00
CA GLU A 122 -0.76 -7.11 6.76
C GLU A 122 -2.10 -6.98 6.03
N SER A 123 -2.36 -7.82 5.02
CA SER A 123 -3.67 -7.94 4.40
C SER A 123 -4.15 -9.38 4.36
N ILE A 124 -5.45 -9.57 4.53
CA ILE A 124 -6.12 -10.88 4.50
C ILE A 124 -7.44 -10.76 3.75
N GLY A 125 -7.62 -11.61 2.72
CA GLY A 125 -8.88 -11.73 1.98
C GLY A 125 -9.26 -10.49 1.14
N VAL A 126 -8.31 -9.64 0.80
CA VAL A 126 -8.53 -8.49 -0.06
C VAL A 126 -8.47 -8.94 -1.52
N ARG A 127 -9.47 -8.56 -2.32
CA ARG A 127 -9.48 -8.82 -3.74
C ARG A 127 -9.05 -7.57 -4.51
N LEU A 128 -8.26 -7.78 -5.57
CA LEU A 128 -7.72 -6.67 -6.38
C LEU A 128 -8.83 -5.89 -7.10
N GLU A 129 -9.92 -6.54 -7.48
CA GLU A 129 -11.09 -5.88 -8.08
C GLU A 129 -11.82 -4.92 -7.14
N ASP A 130 -11.64 -5.06 -5.82
CA ASP A 130 -12.19 -4.15 -4.82
C ASP A 130 -11.33 -2.87 -4.64
N ILE A 131 -10.16 -2.80 -5.30
CA ILE A 131 -9.22 -1.67 -5.25
C ILE A 131 -9.30 -0.89 -6.57
N PRO A 132 -9.93 0.31 -6.61
CA PRO A 132 -10.09 1.10 -7.83
C PRO A 132 -8.79 1.56 -8.48
N PHE A 133 -7.67 1.55 -7.73
CA PHE A 133 -6.36 2.03 -8.18
C PHE A 133 -5.97 1.53 -9.57
N PHE A 134 -6.13 0.22 -9.84
CA PHE A 134 -5.70 -0.37 -11.10
C PHE A 134 -6.50 0.17 -12.30
N GLN A 135 -7.80 0.33 -12.13
CA GLN A 135 -8.67 0.90 -13.17
C GLN A 135 -8.42 2.41 -13.34
N THR A 136 -8.22 3.11 -12.22
CA THR A 136 -8.06 4.58 -12.22
C THR A 136 -6.71 5.01 -12.79
N VAL A 137 -5.62 4.29 -12.47
CA VAL A 137 -4.25 4.69 -12.82
C VAL A 137 -3.76 4.03 -14.10
N ALA A 138 -4.09 2.75 -14.31
CA ALA A 138 -3.57 1.95 -15.42
C ALA A 138 -4.62 1.60 -16.48
N ASP A 139 -5.87 2.06 -16.31
CA ASP A 139 -7.05 1.66 -17.13
C ASP A 139 -7.18 0.13 -17.23
N ALA A 140 -6.70 -0.57 -16.22
CA ALA A 140 -6.54 -2.01 -16.19
C ALA A 140 -7.63 -2.67 -15.34
N ARG A 141 -8.16 -3.79 -15.83
CA ARG A 141 -8.99 -4.68 -15.04
C ARG A 141 -8.12 -5.77 -14.43
N VAL A 142 -8.03 -5.74 -13.11
CA VAL A 142 -7.23 -6.70 -12.37
C VAL A 142 -8.12 -7.40 -11.35
N LYS A 143 -8.10 -8.72 -11.34
CA LYS A 143 -8.79 -9.57 -10.35
C LYS A 143 -7.76 -10.45 -9.65
N GLY A 144 -8.11 -10.97 -8.49
CA GLY A 144 -7.28 -11.93 -7.77
C GLY A 144 -7.22 -11.68 -6.26
N ASP A 145 -6.84 -12.70 -5.51
CA ASP A 145 -6.75 -12.66 -4.05
C ASP A 145 -5.40 -12.12 -3.61
N LEU A 146 -5.40 -10.92 -3.01
CA LEU A 146 -4.21 -10.22 -2.55
C LEU A 146 -3.85 -10.57 -1.10
N ARG A 147 -2.58 -10.93 -0.88
CA ARG A 147 -1.95 -11.01 0.42
C ARG A 147 -0.74 -10.08 0.48
N LEU A 148 -0.69 -9.23 1.48
CA LEU A 148 0.44 -8.37 1.80
C LEU A 148 0.96 -8.72 3.19
N ASN A 149 2.28 -8.77 3.33
CA ASN A 149 2.94 -8.84 4.62
C ASN A 149 4.25 -8.05 4.54
N GLY A 150 4.43 -7.10 5.44
CA GLY A 150 5.63 -6.27 5.41
C GLY A 150 5.92 -5.58 6.72
N SER A 151 7.18 -5.22 6.85
CA SER A 151 7.66 -4.43 7.98
C SER A 151 8.74 -3.46 7.52
N PHE A 152 8.67 -2.24 8.01
CA PHE A 152 9.63 -1.18 7.75
C PHE A 152 10.09 -0.60 9.07
N THR A 153 11.38 -0.35 9.20
CA THR A 153 12.02 0.27 10.37
C THR A 153 12.71 1.54 9.92
N GLY A 154 12.17 2.69 10.37
CA GLY A 154 12.62 4.00 9.88
C GLY A 154 13.68 4.67 10.74
N LYS A 155 13.90 4.23 12.00
CA LYS A 155 14.88 4.83 12.90
C LYS A 155 16.20 4.10 12.80
N GLY A 156 17.13 4.71 12.14
CA GLY A 156 18.48 4.22 11.90
C GLY A 156 18.90 4.52 10.46
N THR A 157 20.15 4.87 10.25
CA THR A 157 20.73 4.98 8.92
C THR A 157 21.46 3.67 8.62
N PRO A 158 21.04 2.90 7.61
CA PRO A 158 19.95 3.17 6.68
C PRO A 158 18.60 2.59 7.17
N ALA A 159 17.49 3.29 6.87
CA ALA A 159 16.15 2.73 6.95
C ALA A 159 16.09 1.39 6.21
N ARG A 160 15.34 0.42 6.74
CA ARG A 160 15.23 -0.91 6.17
C ARG A 160 13.78 -1.37 6.22
N GLY A 161 13.34 -1.97 5.14
CA GLY A 161 12.01 -2.52 5.09
C GLY A 161 11.89 -3.62 4.05
N GLU A 162 10.92 -4.48 4.28
CA GLU A 162 10.56 -5.57 3.37
C GLU A 162 9.03 -5.62 3.28
N LEU A 163 8.52 -5.69 2.05
CA LEU A 163 7.11 -5.93 1.77
C LEU A 163 7.01 -7.09 0.79
N ARG A 164 6.32 -8.14 1.20
CA ARG A 164 5.97 -9.29 0.37
C ARG A 164 4.54 -9.14 -0.11
N LEU A 165 4.37 -9.34 -1.40
CA LEU A 165 3.08 -9.35 -2.07
C LEU A 165 2.89 -10.72 -2.72
N GLU A 166 1.69 -11.27 -2.55
CA GLU A 166 1.24 -12.49 -3.22
C GLU A 166 -0.17 -12.27 -3.75
N VAL A 167 -0.41 -12.57 -5.03
CA VAL A 167 -1.75 -12.59 -5.61
C VAL A 167 -1.98 -13.95 -6.24
N ARG A 168 -3.09 -14.58 -5.89
CA ARG A 168 -3.51 -15.88 -6.42
C ARG A 168 -4.69 -15.72 -7.37
N GLY A 169 -4.68 -16.52 -8.44
CA GLY A 169 -5.76 -16.53 -9.42
C GLY A 169 -5.96 -15.17 -10.08
N ALA A 170 -4.88 -14.51 -10.45
CA ALA A 170 -4.95 -13.18 -11.02
C ALA A 170 -5.36 -13.22 -12.49
N ASN A 171 -6.36 -12.42 -12.86
CA ASN A 171 -6.69 -12.07 -14.24
C ASN A 171 -6.32 -10.61 -14.48
N VAL A 172 -5.50 -10.35 -15.46
CA VAL A 172 -5.00 -9.01 -15.80
C VAL A 172 -5.33 -8.72 -17.24
N SER A 173 -6.10 -7.68 -17.49
CA SER A 173 -6.53 -7.30 -18.84
C SER A 173 -6.60 -5.78 -19.03
N GLY A 174 -6.38 -5.33 -20.26
CA GLY A 174 -6.47 -3.93 -20.67
C GLY A 174 -5.32 -3.05 -20.17
N VAL A 175 -4.25 -3.63 -19.62
CA VAL A 175 -3.11 -2.84 -19.12
C VAL A 175 -2.43 -2.13 -20.27
N LYS A 176 -2.19 -0.83 -20.07
CA LYS A 176 -1.37 -0.01 -20.96
C LYS A 176 -0.27 0.67 -20.16
N ILE A 177 0.91 0.76 -20.74
CA ILE A 177 2.00 1.59 -20.23
C ILE A 177 2.28 2.67 -21.28
N GLY A 178 1.86 3.91 -20.98
CA GLY A 178 1.72 4.95 -22.00
C GLY A 178 0.67 4.52 -23.04
N ASP A 179 1.02 4.59 -24.32
CA ASP A 179 0.14 4.15 -25.43
C ASP A 179 0.32 2.68 -25.81
N MET A 180 1.20 1.96 -25.16
CA MET A 180 1.54 0.57 -25.50
C MET A 180 0.67 -0.40 -24.71
N PRO A 181 -0.17 -1.23 -25.36
CA PRO A 181 -0.91 -2.29 -24.72
C PRO A 181 0.03 -3.43 -24.29
N LEU A 182 -0.21 -3.98 -23.10
CA LEU A 182 0.40 -5.23 -22.67
C LEU A 182 -0.55 -6.40 -22.92
N PRO A 183 -0.01 -7.62 -23.07
CA PRO A 183 -0.86 -8.79 -23.32
C PRO A 183 -1.76 -9.10 -22.13
N ASP A 184 -3.05 -9.38 -22.43
CA ASP A 184 -3.99 -9.90 -21.44
C ASP A 184 -3.60 -11.31 -21.04
N ALA A 185 -3.56 -11.60 -19.75
CA ALA A 185 -3.15 -12.91 -19.26
C ALA A 185 -3.77 -13.28 -17.92
N ASP A 186 -3.91 -14.60 -17.74
CA ASP A 186 -4.24 -15.23 -16.47
C ASP A 186 -2.96 -15.71 -15.78
N TYR A 187 -2.86 -15.43 -14.50
CA TYR A 187 -1.73 -15.82 -13.67
C TYR A 187 -2.22 -16.65 -12.48
N SER A 188 -1.68 -17.85 -12.34
CA SER A 188 -1.94 -18.68 -11.16
C SER A 188 -1.38 -18.04 -9.88
N LEU A 189 -0.24 -17.36 -10.04
CA LEU A 189 0.48 -16.75 -8.94
C LEU A 189 1.24 -15.51 -9.40
N ILE A 190 1.07 -14.39 -8.69
CA ILE A 190 1.94 -13.23 -8.77
C ILE A 190 2.64 -13.11 -7.42
N GLN A 191 3.95 -13.02 -7.42
CA GLN A 191 4.75 -12.84 -6.22
C GLN A 191 5.67 -11.64 -6.37
N GLY A 192 5.80 -10.84 -5.32
CA GLY A 192 6.68 -9.69 -5.33
C GLY A 192 7.33 -9.47 -3.97
N MET A 193 8.57 -9.05 -4.00
CA MET A 193 9.29 -8.58 -2.83
C MET A 193 9.87 -7.20 -3.10
N PHE A 194 9.44 -6.25 -2.30
CA PHE A 194 9.99 -4.91 -2.25
C PHE A 194 10.90 -4.82 -1.03
N ARG A 195 12.10 -4.32 -1.24
CA ARG A 195 13.04 -4.06 -0.15
C ARG A 195 13.46 -2.59 -0.18
N GLU A 196 13.28 -1.93 0.95
CA GLU A 196 13.76 -0.57 1.12
C GLU A 196 15.12 -0.58 1.80
N LYS A 197 16.07 0.18 1.24
CA LYS A 197 17.40 0.38 1.82
C LYS A 197 17.90 1.78 1.48
N GLY A 198 17.98 2.62 2.52
CA GLY A 198 18.58 3.96 2.38
C GLY A 198 17.79 4.91 1.48
N GLY A 199 16.46 4.85 1.49
CA GLY A 199 15.58 5.70 0.68
C GLY A 199 15.40 5.24 -0.76
N VAL A 200 15.89 4.04 -1.10
CA VAL A 200 15.65 3.38 -2.39
C VAL A 200 14.83 2.13 -2.19
N VAL A 201 13.75 1.99 -2.96
CA VAL A 201 12.92 0.79 -3.00
C VAL A 201 13.38 -0.07 -4.18
N MET A 202 13.80 -1.28 -3.87
CA MET A 202 14.22 -2.29 -4.86
C MET A 202 13.12 -3.34 -5.03
N LEU A 203 12.80 -3.67 -6.29
CA LEU A 203 12.02 -4.84 -6.66
C LEU A 203 12.99 -6.02 -6.84
N GLU A 204 13.08 -6.89 -5.85
CA GLU A 204 14.04 -7.99 -5.92
C GLU A 204 13.57 -9.16 -6.78
N SER A 205 12.28 -9.48 -6.73
CA SER A 205 11.71 -10.59 -7.50
C SER A 205 10.20 -10.41 -7.66
N PHE A 206 9.79 -9.61 -8.62
CA PHE A 206 8.37 -9.48 -8.95
C PHE A 206 8.08 -10.37 -10.16
N THR A 207 7.37 -11.46 -9.95
CA THR A 207 7.12 -12.49 -10.97
C THR A 207 5.63 -12.76 -11.13
N PHE A 208 5.20 -12.95 -12.37
CA PHE A 208 3.84 -13.33 -12.74
C PHE A 208 3.91 -14.69 -13.42
N GLN A 209 3.33 -15.71 -12.82
CA GLN A 209 3.36 -17.08 -13.30
C GLN A 209 2.03 -17.44 -13.93
N GLY A 210 1.96 -17.38 -15.25
CA GLY A 210 0.79 -17.77 -16.04
C GLY A 210 1.04 -19.03 -16.86
N GLU A 211 -0.03 -19.68 -17.32
CA GLU A 211 0.08 -20.85 -18.19
C GLU A 211 0.69 -20.51 -19.54
N GLY A 212 0.37 -19.32 -20.10
CA GLY A 212 0.83 -18.89 -21.42
C GLY A 212 1.94 -17.83 -21.38
N LEU A 213 2.06 -17.09 -20.28
CA LEU A 213 2.99 -15.96 -20.16
C LEU A 213 3.64 -15.97 -18.78
N TYR A 214 4.96 -15.91 -18.77
CA TYR A 214 5.75 -15.59 -17.57
C TYR A 214 6.26 -14.16 -17.70
N VAL A 215 6.06 -13.34 -16.65
CA VAL A 215 6.57 -11.98 -16.57
C VAL A 215 7.45 -11.84 -15.35
N ARG A 216 8.57 -11.15 -15.51
CA ARG A 216 9.44 -10.76 -14.42
C ARG A 216 9.72 -9.28 -14.46
N LEU A 217 9.47 -8.60 -13.34
CA LEU A 217 9.80 -7.20 -13.15
C LEU A 217 10.93 -7.08 -12.13
N LYS A 218 11.95 -6.29 -12.46
CA LYS A 218 13.10 -6.02 -11.59
C LYS A 218 13.54 -4.57 -11.73
N GLY A 219 14.23 -4.05 -10.74
CA GLY A 219 14.77 -2.70 -10.75
C GLY A 219 14.56 -1.97 -9.44
N ASP A 220 14.65 -0.66 -9.50
CA ASP A 220 14.56 0.19 -8.33
C ASP A 220 13.86 1.53 -8.63
N PHE A 221 13.46 2.21 -7.57
CA PHE A 221 13.04 3.60 -7.62
C PHE A 221 13.31 4.28 -6.27
N PRO A 222 13.69 5.57 -6.26
CA PRO A 222 13.90 6.31 -5.02
C PRO A 222 12.56 6.59 -4.33
N GLN A 223 12.59 6.62 -3.01
CA GLN A 223 11.45 7.04 -2.21
C GLN A 223 11.33 8.56 -2.28
N THR A 224 10.27 9.06 -2.89
CA THR A 224 9.99 10.50 -3.04
C THR A 224 8.64 10.85 -2.42
N THR A 225 8.44 12.12 -2.09
CA THR A 225 7.15 12.64 -1.65
C THR A 225 6.67 13.70 -2.66
N PRO A 226 5.52 13.51 -3.33
CA PRO A 226 4.68 12.32 -3.31
C PRO A 226 5.33 11.13 -4.04
N LEU A 227 5.00 9.91 -3.60
CA LEU A 227 5.57 8.67 -4.15
C LEU A 227 5.32 8.50 -5.65
N GLY A 228 4.19 9.03 -6.16
CA GLY A 228 3.86 9.00 -7.57
C GLY A 228 4.90 9.66 -8.49
N ASN A 229 5.69 10.60 -7.97
CA ASN A 229 6.75 11.29 -8.72
C ASN A 229 8.08 10.54 -8.72
N ALA A 230 8.17 9.38 -8.04
CA ALA A 230 9.39 8.58 -8.01
C ALA A 230 9.79 8.15 -9.44
N PRO A 231 10.99 8.51 -9.93
CA PRO A 231 11.45 8.07 -11.24
C PRO A 231 11.69 6.56 -11.23
N LEU A 232 11.16 5.89 -12.24
CA LEU A 232 11.28 4.44 -12.39
C LEU A 232 12.57 4.06 -13.12
N ASN A 233 13.25 3.05 -12.61
CA ASN A 233 14.34 2.36 -13.28
C ASN A 233 14.07 0.86 -13.23
N LEU A 234 13.06 0.43 -14.02
CA LEU A 234 12.63 -0.96 -14.03
C LEU A 234 12.90 -1.61 -15.39
N SER A 235 13.04 -2.93 -15.40
CA SER A 235 13.06 -3.79 -16.57
C SER A 235 11.97 -4.84 -16.42
N MET A 236 11.19 -5.03 -17.46
CA MET A 236 10.10 -6.01 -17.56
C MET A 236 10.47 -7.06 -18.60
N GLU A 237 10.71 -8.27 -18.15
CA GLU A 237 10.98 -9.43 -19.00
C GLU A 237 9.67 -10.17 -19.29
N LEU A 238 9.32 -10.36 -20.58
CA LEU A 238 8.17 -11.16 -20.99
C LEU A 238 8.65 -12.42 -21.67
N MET A 239 8.13 -13.56 -21.26
CA MET A 239 8.45 -14.90 -21.79
C MET A 239 7.15 -15.61 -22.14
N PRO A 240 6.56 -15.33 -23.33
CA PRO A 240 5.37 -16.00 -23.82
C PRO A 240 5.69 -17.40 -24.32
N LYS A 241 4.79 -18.36 -24.08
CA LYS A 241 4.79 -19.63 -24.79
C LYS A 241 4.32 -19.44 -26.24
N PRO A 242 4.71 -20.32 -27.18
CA PRO A 242 4.35 -20.19 -28.59
C PRO A 242 2.85 -20.05 -28.85
N GLU A 243 2.02 -20.84 -28.17
CA GLU A 243 0.56 -20.79 -28.32
C GLU A 243 -0.03 -19.45 -27.82
N PHE A 244 0.54 -18.86 -26.78
CA PHE A 244 0.15 -17.56 -26.28
C PHE A 244 0.57 -16.43 -27.21
N LEU A 245 1.75 -16.52 -27.81
CA LEU A 245 2.27 -15.61 -28.83
C LEU A 245 1.32 -15.53 -30.04
N GLU A 246 0.84 -16.68 -30.53
CA GLU A 246 -0.11 -16.74 -31.62
C GLU A 246 -1.46 -16.10 -31.26
N LYS A 247 -1.98 -16.33 -30.06
CA LYS A 247 -3.23 -15.74 -29.59
C LYS A 247 -3.16 -14.21 -29.45
N GLN A 248 -2.00 -13.68 -29.08
CA GLN A 248 -1.76 -12.26 -28.81
C GLN A 248 -0.83 -11.63 -29.86
N LYS A 249 -0.80 -12.19 -31.06
CA LYS A 249 0.14 -11.83 -32.14
C LYS A 249 0.27 -10.34 -32.40
N PHE A 250 -0.86 -9.62 -32.40
CA PHE A 250 -0.88 -8.18 -32.63
C PHE A 250 -0.10 -7.41 -31.56
N VAL A 251 -0.29 -7.76 -30.26
CA VAL A 251 0.41 -7.10 -29.15
C VAL A 251 1.91 -7.37 -29.24
N PHE A 252 2.30 -8.62 -29.50
CA PHE A 252 3.73 -8.97 -29.61
C PHE A 252 4.38 -8.40 -30.86
N LEU A 253 3.61 -8.13 -31.91
CA LEU A 253 4.11 -7.40 -33.07
C LEU A 253 4.49 -5.95 -32.71
N LEU A 254 3.67 -5.27 -31.90
CA LEU A 254 3.99 -3.94 -31.38
C LEU A 254 5.19 -3.94 -30.42
N LEU A 255 5.37 -5.04 -29.67
CA LEU A 255 6.49 -5.23 -28.75
C LEU A 255 7.77 -5.75 -29.42
N ASN A 256 7.76 -6.00 -30.73
CA ASN A 256 8.87 -6.62 -31.46
C ASN A 256 10.19 -5.86 -31.32
N LYS A 257 10.17 -4.55 -31.13
CA LYS A 257 11.38 -3.75 -30.91
C LYS A 257 12.13 -4.11 -29.60
N TYR A 258 11.47 -4.81 -28.68
CA TYR A 258 12.04 -5.26 -27.41
C TYR A 258 12.43 -6.73 -27.41
N LEU A 259 12.31 -7.40 -28.56
CA LEU A 259 12.71 -8.81 -28.71
C LEU A 259 14.22 -8.93 -28.63
N THR A 260 14.72 -9.65 -27.63
CA THR A 260 16.16 -9.90 -27.44
C THR A 260 16.58 -11.27 -27.99
N THR A 261 15.77 -12.28 -27.74
CA THR A 261 15.92 -13.63 -28.30
C THR A 261 14.53 -14.20 -28.62
N PRO A 262 14.39 -15.21 -29.48
CA PRO A 262 13.08 -15.80 -29.75
C PRO A 262 12.29 -16.15 -28.50
N GLY A 263 11.12 -15.53 -28.31
CA GLY A 263 10.26 -15.74 -27.14
C GLY A 263 10.71 -15.01 -25.87
N HIS A 264 11.68 -14.09 -25.94
CA HIS A 264 12.11 -13.30 -24.80
C HIS A 264 12.16 -11.80 -25.15
N TYR A 265 11.38 -11.01 -24.43
CA TYR A 265 11.30 -9.57 -24.58
C TYR A 265 11.82 -8.90 -23.31
N ASP A 266 12.72 -7.94 -23.45
CA ASP A 266 13.20 -7.10 -22.34
C ASP A 266 12.80 -5.65 -22.57
N ILE A 267 11.88 -5.18 -21.74
CA ILE A 267 11.21 -3.90 -21.92
C ILE A 267 11.62 -2.97 -20.79
N PRO A 268 12.43 -1.95 -21.07
CA PRO A 268 12.77 -0.94 -20.05
C PRO A 268 11.54 -0.07 -19.74
N VAL A 269 11.21 0.03 -18.46
CA VAL A 269 10.14 0.87 -17.94
C VAL A 269 10.75 2.06 -17.23
N ARG A 270 10.42 3.24 -17.71
CA ARG A 270 10.94 4.53 -17.25
C ARG A 270 9.78 5.47 -16.88
N GLY A 271 10.03 6.77 -16.77
CA GLY A 271 9.03 7.75 -16.36
C GLY A 271 8.91 7.81 -14.84
N THR A 272 7.71 7.99 -14.34
CA THR A 272 7.42 8.02 -12.89
C THR A 272 6.42 6.93 -12.51
N LEU A 273 6.29 6.66 -11.21
CA LEU A 273 5.34 5.65 -10.72
C LEU A 273 3.87 5.99 -11.12
N ALA A 274 3.52 7.28 -11.19
CA ALA A 274 2.20 7.72 -11.64
C ALA A 274 2.06 7.75 -13.17
N LYS A 275 3.17 7.87 -13.92
CA LYS A 275 3.18 7.95 -15.39
C LYS A 275 4.32 7.09 -15.94
N PRO A 276 4.20 5.76 -15.90
CA PRO A 276 5.21 4.85 -16.45
C PRO A 276 5.23 4.93 -17.99
N LEU A 277 6.42 4.79 -18.57
CA LEU A 277 6.66 4.81 -20.02
C LEU A 277 7.54 3.63 -20.42
N LEU A 278 7.29 3.03 -21.58
CA LEU A 278 8.16 2.05 -22.22
C LEU A 278 9.15 2.76 -23.14
N GLN A 279 10.44 2.52 -22.97
CA GLN A 279 11.52 3.12 -23.78
C GLN A 279 12.13 2.13 -24.76
#